data_d4d4a13218a86a401dd65ad0cb6edf2b
#
_entry.id   d4d4a13218a86a401dd65ad0cb6edf2b
#
_cell.length_a   1.000
_cell.length_b   1.000
_cell.length_c   1.000
_cell.angle_alpha   90.00
_cell.angle_beta   90.00
_cell.angle_gamma   90.00
#
_symmetry.space_group_name_H-M   'P 1'
#
loop_
_entity.id
_entity.type
_entity.pdbx_description
1 polymer ?
#
loop_
_entity_poly.entity_id
_entity_poly.type
_entity_poly.pdbx_seq_one_letter_code
_entity_poly.pdbx_strand_id
1 'polypeptide(L)'
;MKPFLLLLFATALHADCFSQSNSLDQVANSFLNSLDEKQRAKTIYSFIHDERYNWHYFPKSDRKGISLNDLSDEQKKKAFALLKSCMSEPGYAKTTGVLQLESVLHQLENRNDDYRNSGKYYFIVFGKPDAKGIWGWRFEGHHLSLSFSTQDNKLISGTPGFLGANPAIVPSGPQKGKQVLREETELAFQLLHSLTPQQLQTTQSTAGLPGDIITFVSRKAEIQRKEGIDYASMTPKQQALFMNLIQIYIHRYTKAFAATMLNELETAGLNNLRFTWAGAKQQDGKPYYYRIQGPTIIIEFDNSQNNANHIHTVVRDLKHDFGGDELLEHYRRDHVK
;
A
#
# COMPACT_ATOMS: atom_id res chain seq x y z
N MET A 1 -75.17 14.17 -18.90
CA MET A 1 -73.90 14.00 -19.63
C MET A 1 -72.78 14.48 -18.73
N LYS A 2 -71.98 13.57 -18.16
CA LYS A 2 -70.79 13.90 -17.36
C LYS A 2 -69.59 13.64 -18.24
N PRO A 3 -68.56 14.51 -18.30
CA PRO A 3 -67.36 14.25 -19.07
C PRO A 3 -66.41 13.34 -18.29
N PHE A 4 -65.91 12.31 -18.97
CA PHE A 4 -64.87 11.41 -18.50
C PHE A 4 -63.49 12.12 -18.70
N LEU A 5 -62.75 12.31 -17.60
CA LEU A 5 -61.41 12.87 -17.65
C LEU A 5 -60.42 11.71 -17.77
N LEU A 6 -59.75 11.59 -18.92
CA LEU A 6 -58.70 10.59 -19.15
C LEU A 6 -57.37 11.14 -18.56
N LEU A 7 -56.88 10.54 -17.46
CA LEU A 7 -55.55 10.82 -16.94
C LEU A 7 -54.52 9.97 -17.71
N LEU A 8 -53.71 10.63 -18.54
CA LEU A 8 -52.49 10.02 -19.11
C LEU A 8 -51.40 9.98 -18.07
N PHE A 9 -51.05 8.76 -17.59
CA PHE A 9 -49.86 8.52 -16.84
C PHE A 9 -48.63 8.48 -17.77
N ALA A 10 -47.81 9.52 -17.79
CA ALA A 10 -46.53 9.51 -18.45
C ALA A 10 -45.52 8.78 -17.50
N THR A 11 -45.17 7.54 -17.83
CA THR A 11 -44.07 6.82 -17.19
C THR A 11 -42.76 7.39 -17.70
N ALA A 12 -42.10 8.22 -16.89
CA ALA A 12 -40.71 8.63 -17.13
C ALA A 12 -39.79 7.43 -16.91
N LEU A 13 -39.30 6.85 -18.00
CA LEU A 13 -38.17 5.89 -17.96
C LEU A 13 -36.92 6.69 -17.52
N HIS A 14 -36.53 6.54 -16.26
CA HIS A 14 -35.20 6.94 -15.80
C HIS A 14 -34.23 5.94 -16.40
N ALA A 15 -33.54 6.32 -17.46
CA ALA A 15 -32.34 5.63 -17.91
C ALA A 15 -31.24 5.90 -16.86
N ASP A 16 -31.04 4.94 -15.96
CA ASP A 16 -29.86 4.91 -15.10
C ASP A 16 -28.63 4.84 -16.01
N CYS A 17 -28.00 5.98 -16.21
CA CYS A 17 -26.72 6.08 -16.87
C CYS A 17 -25.68 5.45 -15.93
N PHE A 18 -25.55 4.12 -15.95
CA PHE A 18 -24.44 3.42 -15.34
C PHE A 18 -23.18 3.92 -16.06
N SER A 19 -22.47 4.85 -15.44
CA SER A 19 -21.11 5.18 -15.84
C SER A 19 -20.31 3.88 -15.75
N GLN A 20 -20.03 3.27 -16.88
CA GLN A 20 -19.23 2.06 -16.99
C GLN A 20 -17.83 2.43 -16.47
N SER A 21 -17.49 1.99 -15.26
CA SER A 21 -16.14 2.19 -14.73
C SER A 21 -15.16 1.48 -15.66
N ASN A 22 -14.15 2.22 -16.14
CA ASN A 22 -13.11 1.65 -16.99
C ASN A 22 -12.44 0.46 -16.26
N SER A 23 -12.19 -0.61 -17.00
CA SER A 23 -11.45 -1.77 -16.50
C SER A 23 -9.96 -1.42 -16.25
N LEU A 24 -9.26 -2.23 -15.44
CA LEU A 24 -7.86 -1.96 -15.08
C LEU A 24 -6.95 -1.85 -16.30
N ASP A 25 -7.12 -2.73 -17.29
CA ASP A 25 -6.37 -2.69 -18.55
C ASP A 25 -6.65 -1.42 -19.36
N GLN A 26 -7.91 -0.96 -19.41
CA GLN A 26 -8.29 0.27 -20.10
C GLN A 26 -7.65 1.50 -19.44
N VAL A 27 -7.64 1.56 -18.11
CA VAL A 27 -7.00 2.66 -17.37
C VAL A 27 -5.48 2.65 -17.60
N ALA A 28 -4.84 1.47 -17.52
CA ALA A 28 -3.41 1.34 -17.77
C ALA A 28 -3.05 1.69 -19.21
N ASN A 29 -3.81 1.20 -20.20
CA ASN A 29 -3.60 1.53 -21.61
C ASN A 29 -3.84 3.02 -21.90
N SER A 30 -4.81 3.68 -21.23
CA SER A 30 -4.99 5.13 -21.35
C SER A 30 -3.74 5.90 -20.92
N PHE A 31 -3.08 5.48 -19.85
CA PHE A 31 -1.79 6.04 -19.44
C PHE A 31 -0.70 5.74 -20.47
N LEU A 32 -0.48 4.47 -20.81
CA LEU A 32 0.58 4.06 -21.72
C LEU A 32 0.45 4.68 -23.12
N ASN A 33 -0.77 4.80 -23.66
CA ASN A 33 -1.03 5.40 -24.97
C ASN A 33 -0.82 6.92 -24.98
N SER A 34 -0.74 7.57 -23.84
CA SER A 34 -0.39 8.99 -23.74
C SER A 34 1.11 9.28 -23.78
N LEU A 35 1.94 8.24 -23.62
CA LEU A 35 3.39 8.34 -23.60
C LEU A 35 3.94 8.36 -25.03
N ASP A 36 4.97 9.17 -25.27
CA ASP A 36 5.79 9.06 -26.47
C ASP A 36 6.67 7.81 -26.46
N GLU A 37 7.36 7.54 -27.57
CA GLU A 37 8.21 6.35 -27.72
C GLU A 37 9.33 6.26 -26.66
N LYS A 38 9.99 7.38 -26.38
CA LYS A 38 11.08 7.44 -25.37
C LYS A 38 10.56 7.22 -23.95
N GLN A 39 9.41 7.81 -23.63
CA GLN A 39 8.74 7.64 -22.36
C GLN A 39 8.27 6.18 -22.18
N ARG A 40 7.67 5.57 -23.24
CA ARG A 40 7.27 4.16 -23.22
C ARG A 40 8.43 3.21 -22.99
N ALA A 41 9.56 3.44 -23.66
CA ALA A 41 10.78 2.64 -23.50
C ALA A 41 11.33 2.64 -22.06
N LYS A 42 11.15 3.75 -21.32
CA LYS A 42 11.48 3.83 -19.89
C LYS A 42 10.46 3.11 -19.00
N THR A 43 9.20 3.03 -19.44
CA THR A 43 8.06 2.63 -18.59
C THR A 43 7.76 1.14 -18.67
N ILE A 44 7.91 0.51 -19.84
CA ILE A 44 7.41 -0.84 -20.11
C ILE A 44 8.55 -1.86 -20.10
N TYR A 45 8.37 -2.89 -19.28
CA TYR A 45 9.27 -4.03 -19.15
C TYR A 45 8.50 -5.34 -19.39
N SER A 46 9.20 -6.41 -19.73
CA SER A 46 8.55 -7.72 -19.79
C SER A 46 8.09 -8.14 -18.40
N PHE A 47 6.99 -8.91 -18.30
CA PHE A 47 6.46 -9.37 -17.01
C PHE A 47 7.46 -10.22 -16.21
N ILE A 48 8.30 -10.98 -16.90
CA ILE A 48 9.32 -11.84 -16.29
C ILE A 48 10.63 -11.11 -15.97
N HIS A 49 10.71 -9.80 -16.21
CA HIS A 49 11.93 -9.02 -15.97
C HIS A 49 12.21 -8.90 -14.46
N ASP A 50 13.46 -9.12 -14.04
CA ASP A 50 13.86 -9.10 -12.62
C ASP A 50 13.63 -7.77 -11.92
N GLU A 51 13.59 -6.65 -12.67
CA GLU A 51 13.24 -5.34 -12.11
C GLU A 51 11.88 -5.34 -11.39
N ARG A 52 10.97 -6.26 -11.70
CA ARG A 52 9.70 -6.43 -11.01
C ARG A 52 9.87 -6.69 -9.51
N TYR A 53 10.95 -7.32 -9.11
CA TYR A 53 11.29 -7.65 -7.73
C TYR A 53 12.25 -6.65 -7.08
N ASN A 54 12.82 -5.71 -7.85
CA ASN A 54 13.81 -4.74 -7.40
C ASN A 54 13.13 -3.47 -6.89
N TRP A 55 12.36 -3.60 -5.80
CA TRP A 55 11.62 -2.51 -5.19
C TRP A 55 12.41 -1.82 -4.07
N HIS A 56 12.23 -0.50 -3.93
CA HIS A 56 12.95 0.29 -2.92
C HIS A 56 12.11 1.45 -2.41
N TYR A 57 12.27 1.83 -1.15
CA TYR A 57 11.59 2.96 -0.51
C TYR A 57 12.53 4.07 -0.01
N PHE A 58 13.84 3.86 -0.05
CA PHE A 58 14.85 4.86 0.33
C PHE A 58 15.26 5.73 -0.86
N PRO A 59 15.92 6.90 -0.66
CA PRO A 59 16.42 7.73 -1.74
C PRO A 59 17.37 6.97 -2.64
N LYS A 60 17.11 6.97 -3.96
CA LYS A 60 17.89 6.24 -4.97
C LYS A 60 17.91 7.04 -6.26
N SER A 61 19.09 7.24 -6.84
CA SER A 61 19.28 8.05 -8.05
C SER A 61 19.03 7.29 -9.35
N ASP A 62 19.13 5.94 -9.34
CA ASP A 62 19.08 5.06 -10.51
C ASP A 62 17.77 4.24 -10.62
N ARG A 63 16.65 4.76 -10.09
CA ARG A 63 15.34 4.11 -10.21
C ARG A 63 14.96 3.92 -11.68
N LYS A 64 14.39 2.77 -11.97
CA LYS A 64 13.79 2.46 -13.27
C LYS A 64 12.36 2.96 -13.35
N GLY A 65 11.84 3.07 -14.57
CA GLY A 65 10.51 3.59 -14.85
C GLY A 65 10.54 5.04 -15.31
N ILE A 66 9.36 5.61 -15.53
CA ILE A 66 9.20 7.02 -15.88
C ILE A 66 8.91 7.86 -14.64
N SER A 67 9.69 8.92 -14.44
CA SER A 67 9.49 9.84 -13.30
C SER A 67 8.32 10.80 -13.54
N LEU A 68 7.71 11.30 -12.47
CA LEU A 68 6.71 12.36 -12.58
C LEU A 68 7.30 13.63 -13.21
N ASN A 69 8.60 13.88 -13.10
CA ASN A 69 9.27 15.01 -13.79
C ASN A 69 9.23 14.87 -15.31
N ASP A 70 9.23 13.64 -15.82
CA ASP A 70 9.22 13.37 -17.28
C ASP A 70 7.78 13.34 -17.86
N LEU A 71 6.75 13.53 -17.06
CA LEU A 71 5.35 13.48 -17.46
C LEU A 71 4.71 14.87 -17.56
N SER A 72 3.93 15.11 -18.60
CA SER A 72 3.01 16.25 -18.65
C SER A 72 1.89 16.12 -17.61
N ASP A 73 1.17 17.20 -17.33
CA ASP A 73 0.08 17.16 -16.34
C ASP A 73 -1.06 16.23 -16.76
N GLU A 74 -1.35 16.10 -18.06
CA GLU A 74 -2.34 15.15 -18.57
C GLU A 74 -1.85 13.69 -18.42
N GLN A 75 -0.57 13.44 -18.63
CA GLN A 75 0.02 12.13 -18.41
C GLN A 75 0.03 11.76 -16.90
N LYS A 76 0.35 12.71 -16.01
CA LYS A 76 0.24 12.54 -14.55
C LYS A 76 -1.18 12.18 -14.13
N LYS A 77 -2.21 12.89 -14.64
CA LYS A 77 -3.61 12.56 -14.34
C LYS A 77 -3.94 11.11 -14.69
N LYS A 78 -3.49 10.61 -15.84
CA LYS A 78 -3.71 9.21 -16.27
C LYS A 78 -2.92 8.21 -15.41
N ALA A 79 -1.67 8.51 -15.06
CA ALA A 79 -0.87 7.70 -14.16
C ALA A 79 -1.50 7.59 -12.76
N PHE A 80 -1.98 8.71 -12.21
CA PHE A 80 -2.68 8.71 -10.93
C PHE A 80 -4.08 8.07 -11.00
N ALA A 81 -4.74 8.07 -12.16
CA ALA A 81 -5.96 7.28 -12.36
C ALA A 81 -5.70 5.78 -12.25
N LEU A 82 -4.56 5.29 -12.78
CA LEU A 82 -4.13 3.90 -12.60
C LEU A 82 -3.87 3.59 -11.12
N LEU A 83 -3.19 4.47 -10.39
CA LEU A 83 -2.99 4.32 -8.95
C LEU A 83 -4.35 4.24 -8.21
N LYS A 84 -5.25 5.16 -8.49
CA LYS A 84 -6.58 5.24 -7.85
C LYS A 84 -7.44 4.01 -8.14
N SER A 85 -7.30 3.38 -9.31
CA SER A 85 -8.08 2.19 -9.68
C SER A 85 -7.75 0.95 -8.84
N CYS A 86 -6.58 0.91 -8.19
CA CYS A 86 -6.15 -0.20 -7.32
C CYS A 86 -6.28 0.11 -5.83
N MET A 87 -6.62 1.34 -5.45
CA MET A 87 -6.65 1.78 -4.06
C MET A 87 -8.04 2.23 -3.62
N SER A 88 -8.30 2.16 -2.33
CA SER A 88 -9.43 2.86 -1.71
C SER A 88 -9.16 4.36 -1.63
N GLU A 89 -10.19 5.16 -1.38
CA GLU A 89 -10.02 6.61 -1.18
C GLU A 89 -9.05 6.92 -0.01
N PRO A 90 -9.16 6.30 1.19
CA PRO A 90 -8.19 6.48 2.26
C PRO A 90 -6.77 6.04 1.88
N GLY A 91 -6.61 4.92 1.20
CA GLY A 91 -5.31 4.43 0.73
C GLY A 91 -4.67 5.38 -0.27
N TYR A 92 -5.43 5.88 -1.24
CA TYR A 92 -4.99 6.89 -2.19
C TYR A 92 -4.59 8.20 -1.49
N ALA A 93 -5.38 8.67 -0.52
CA ALA A 93 -5.09 9.87 0.26
C ALA A 93 -3.78 9.73 1.07
N LYS A 94 -3.55 8.57 1.71
CA LYS A 94 -2.28 8.29 2.41
C LYS A 94 -1.11 8.29 1.43
N THR A 95 -1.24 7.64 0.28
CA THR A 95 -0.19 7.59 -0.75
C THR A 95 0.18 8.97 -1.27
N THR A 96 -0.80 9.79 -1.64
CA THR A 96 -0.55 11.17 -2.08
C THR A 96 -0.06 12.07 -0.95
N GLY A 97 -0.48 11.79 0.28
CA GLY A 97 0.05 12.43 1.49
C GLY A 97 1.55 12.20 1.69
N VAL A 98 2.04 10.99 1.42
CA VAL A 98 3.48 10.68 1.44
C VAL A 98 4.25 11.51 0.41
N LEU A 99 3.74 11.62 -0.83
CA LEU A 99 4.36 12.48 -1.85
C LEU A 99 4.47 13.95 -1.40
N GLN A 100 3.43 14.45 -0.71
CA GLN A 100 3.42 15.83 -0.20
C GLN A 100 4.47 16.06 0.91
N LEU A 101 4.79 15.02 1.71
CA LEU A 101 5.82 15.12 2.74
C LEU A 101 7.21 15.36 2.15
N GLU A 102 7.50 14.94 0.92
CA GLU A 102 8.77 15.25 0.25
C GLU A 102 8.97 16.77 0.07
N SER A 103 7.91 17.50 -0.30
CA SER A 103 7.95 18.97 -0.36
C SER A 103 8.08 19.62 1.02
N VAL A 104 7.50 19.01 2.06
CA VAL A 104 7.67 19.45 3.45
C VAL A 104 9.12 19.27 3.89
N LEU A 105 9.74 18.11 3.59
CA LEU A 105 11.14 17.85 3.89
C LEU A 105 12.06 18.83 3.17
N HIS A 106 11.81 19.12 1.89
CA HIS A 106 12.55 20.12 1.14
C HIS A 106 12.58 21.47 1.87
N GLN A 107 11.45 21.92 2.39
CA GLN A 107 11.33 23.15 3.14
C GLN A 107 12.03 23.07 4.51
N LEU A 108 11.81 21.99 5.27
CA LEU A 108 12.39 21.80 6.61
C LEU A 108 13.92 21.70 6.59
N GLU A 109 14.46 21.02 5.59
CA GLU A 109 15.90 20.84 5.41
C GLU A 109 16.58 22.06 4.75
N ASN A 110 15.78 23.06 4.33
CA ASN A 110 16.25 24.27 3.60
C ASN A 110 17.22 23.92 2.45
N ARG A 111 16.84 22.88 1.66
CA ARG A 111 17.68 22.40 0.56
C ARG A 111 17.44 23.21 -0.70
N ASN A 112 18.54 23.48 -1.43
CA ASN A 112 18.53 24.16 -2.73
C ASN A 112 18.89 23.22 -3.88
N ASP A 113 19.01 21.89 -3.59
CA ASP A 113 19.34 20.86 -4.57
C ASP A 113 18.11 20.02 -4.94
N ASP A 114 18.31 19.12 -5.90
CA ASP A 114 17.28 18.24 -6.43
C ASP A 114 17.05 16.97 -5.58
N TYR A 115 17.62 16.86 -4.39
CA TYR A 115 17.54 15.65 -3.55
C TYR A 115 16.10 15.37 -3.08
N ARG A 116 15.37 16.41 -2.60
CA ARG A 116 13.99 16.35 -2.15
C ARG A 116 13.00 16.77 -3.24
N ASN A 117 13.17 16.25 -4.45
CA ASN A 117 12.29 16.57 -5.56
C ASN A 117 11.05 15.66 -5.54
N SER A 118 9.88 16.27 -5.32
CA SER A 118 8.59 15.57 -5.31
C SER A 118 8.17 14.98 -6.66
N GLY A 119 8.90 15.25 -7.74
CA GLY A 119 8.73 14.59 -9.03
C GLY A 119 9.57 13.32 -9.21
N LYS A 120 10.43 12.95 -8.24
CA LYS A 120 11.23 11.71 -8.27
C LYS A 120 10.44 10.49 -7.75
N TYR A 121 9.22 10.34 -8.26
CA TYR A 121 8.40 9.14 -8.11
C TYR A 121 8.18 8.53 -9.49
N TYR A 122 8.26 7.22 -9.60
CA TYR A 122 8.43 6.51 -10.85
C TYR A 122 7.31 5.50 -11.06
N PHE A 123 6.73 5.50 -12.27
CA PHE A 123 5.84 4.44 -12.75
C PHE A 123 6.60 3.47 -13.64
N ILE A 124 6.37 2.18 -13.45
CA ILE A 124 6.91 1.11 -14.26
C ILE A 124 5.82 0.05 -14.46
N VAL A 125 5.65 -0.43 -15.69
CA VAL A 125 4.65 -1.44 -16.05
C VAL A 125 5.36 -2.70 -16.54
N PHE A 126 4.93 -3.83 -16.03
CA PHE A 126 5.47 -5.17 -16.35
C PHE A 126 4.44 -5.97 -17.11
N GLY A 127 4.78 -6.38 -18.33
CA GLY A 127 3.88 -7.04 -19.26
C GLY A 127 3.03 -6.07 -20.05
N LYS A 128 2.01 -6.59 -20.73
CA LYS A 128 1.07 -5.83 -21.54
C LYS A 128 -0.28 -5.78 -20.83
N PRO A 129 -0.80 -4.61 -20.46
CA PRO A 129 -2.16 -4.52 -19.96
C PRO A 129 -3.17 -5.06 -20.97
N ASP A 130 -3.87 -6.12 -20.59
CA ASP A 130 -4.87 -6.82 -21.40
C ASP A 130 -6.02 -7.30 -20.52
N ALA A 131 -7.20 -7.45 -21.12
CA ALA A 131 -8.40 -7.94 -20.45
C ALA A 131 -8.26 -9.43 -20.05
N LYS A 132 -7.44 -10.17 -20.76
CA LYS A 132 -7.11 -11.59 -20.50
C LYS A 132 -5.61 -11.72 -20.37
N GLY A 133 -5.12 -12.09 -19.23
CA GLY A 133 -3.69 -12.28 -19.04
C GLY A 133 -3.17 -11.59 -17.78
N ILE A 134 -1.86 -11.66 -17.66
CA ILE A 134 -1.14 -11.23 -16.46
C ILE A 134 -0.25 -10.04 -16.82
N TRP A 135 -0.39 -8.99 -16.03
CA TRP A 135 0.50 -7.85 -16.05
C TRP A 135 0.57 -7.23 -14.65
N GLY A 136 1.52 -6.34 -14.44
CA GLY A 136 1.66 -5.66 -13.17
C GLY A 136 2.27 -4.28 -13.35
N TRP A 137 2.38 -3.54 -12.26
CA TRP A 137 3.01 -2.24 -12.28
C TRP A 137 3.49 -1.86 -10.87
N ARG A 138 4.42 -0.93 -10.81
CA ARG A 138 4.94 -0.39 -9.56
C ARG A 138 4.95 1.12 -9.62
N PHE A 139 4.59 1.75 -8.51
CA PHE A 139 4.77 3.16 -8.26
C PHE A 139 5.65 3.34 -7.05
N GLU A 140 6.82 3.95 -7.21
CA GLU A 140 7.77 4.07 -6.13
C GLU A 140 8.58 5.36 -6.16
N GLY A 141 9.04 5.75 -5.00
CA GLY A 141 9.94 6.87 -4.74
C GLY A 141 10.45 6.83 -3.30
N HIS A 142 10.92 7.95 -2.80
CA HIS A 142 11.28 8.06 -1.39
C HIS A 142 10.04 7.87 -0.52
N HIS A 143 10.12 6.97 0.47
CA HIS A 143 9.03 6.59 1.39
C HIS A 143 7.78 5.98 0.74
N LEU A 144 7.86 5.58 -0.51
CA LEU A 144 6.75 4.96 -1.23
C LEU A 144 7.26 3.83 -2.11
N SER A 145 6.66 2.64 -1.98
CA SER A 145 6.79 1.58 -2.98
C SER A 145 5.55 0.68 -2.94
N LEU A 146 4.77 0.73 -4.01
CA LEU A 146 3.53 -0.02 -4.16
C LEU A 146 3.64 -0.90 -5.41
N SER A 147 3.58 -2.21 -5.23
CA SER A 147 3.63 -3.20 -6.30
C SER A 147 2.25 -3.81 -6.49
N PHE A 148 1.77 -3.83 -7.73
CA PHE A 148 0.47 -4.37 -8.10
C PHE A 148 0.63 -5.43 -9.18
N SER A 149 -0.17 -6.48 -9.10
CA SER A 149 -0.30 -7.48 -10.16
C SER A 149 -1.76 -7.78 -10.42
N THR A 150 -2.09 -7.99 -11.68
CA THR A 150 -3.45 -8.24 -12.14
C THR A 150 -3.50 -9.49 -12.99
N GLN A 151 -4.62 -10.17 -12.94
CA GLN A 151 -4.97 -11.27 -13.84
C GLN A 151 -6.43 -11.13 -14.26
N ASP A 152 -6.69 -11.24 -15.55
CA ASP A 152 -8.06 -11.16 -16.12
C ASP A 152 -8.84 -9.94 -15.61
N ASN A 153 -8.19 -8.77 -15.63
CA ASN A 153 -8.71 -7.49 -15.12
C ASN A 153 -9.03 -7.45 -13.62
N LYS A 154 -8.59 -8.40 -12.84
CA LYS A 154 -8.74 -8.39 -11.38
C LYS A 154 -7.40 -8.10 -10.73
N LEU A 155 -7.41 -7.25 -9.71
CA LEU A 155 -6.26 -7.07 -8.84
C LEU A 155 -6.07 -8.34 -8.01
N ILE A 156 -4.92 -9.00 -8.15
CA ILE A 156 -4.57 -10.24 -7.44
C ILE A 156 -3.44 -10.05 -6.45
N SER A 157 -2.68 -8.96 -6.57
CA SER A 157 -1.69 -8.55 -5.56
C SER A 157 -1.59 -7.02 -5.50
N GLY A 158 -1.42 -6.50 -4.29
CA GLY A 158 -1.09 -5.12 -3.98
C GLY A 158 0.17 -5.01 -3.12
N THR A 159 0.97 -6.08 -3.06
CA THR A 159 2.14 -6.20 -2.19
C THR A 159 3.40 -6.63 -2.96
N PRO A 160 4.61 -6.25 -2.47
CA PRO A 160 4.89 -5.42 -1.30
C PRO A 160 4.21 -4.05 -1.38
N GLY A 161 3.63 -3.61 -0.24
CA GLY A 161 3.01 -2.30 -0.14
C GLY A 161 3.67 -1.48 0.98
N PHE A 162 4.58 -0.57 0.62
CA PHE A 162 5.32 0.26 1.57
C PHE A 162 4.84 1.70 1.53
N LEU A 163 4.56 2.26 2.71
CA LEU A 163 4.34 3.68 2.95
C LEU A 163 5.18 4.12 4.15
N GLY A 164 5.95 5.18 3.97
CA GLY A 164 6.67 5.85 5.05
C GLY A 164 6.21 7.29 5.24
N ALA A 165 6.56 7.88 6.36
CA ALA A 165 6.28 9.28 6.67
C ALA A 165 7.49 9.93 7.35
N ASN A 166 8.09 10.89 6.69
CA ASN A 166 9.13 11.75 7.26
C ASN A 166 8.85 13.21 6.87
N PRO A 167 8.55 14.07 7.84
CA PRO A 167 8.36 13.75 9.26
C PRO A 167 7.07 12.97 9.52
N ALA A 168 7.04 12.15 10.58
CA ALA A 168 5.82 11.48 11.04
C ALA A 168 4.77 12.50 11.51
N ILE A 169 5.22 13.55 12.20
CA ILE A 169 4.43 14.72 12.59
C ILE A 169 5.16 15.96 12.04
N VAL A 170 4.49 16.71 11.19
CA VAL A 170 5.07 17.95 10.63
C VAL A 170 5.27 18.98 11.75
N PRO A 171 6.53 19.40 12.04
CA PRO A 171 6.83 20.21 13.23
C PRO A 171 6.49 21.70 13.06
N SER A 172 6.48 22.21 11.83
CA SER A 172 6.32 23.65 11.55
C SER A 172 5.76 23.92 10.16
N GLY A 173 5.52 25.18 9.83
CA GLY A 173 5.03 25.63 8.53
C GLY A 173 3.52 25.43 8.34
N PRO A 174 3.00 25.62 7.12
CA PRO A 174 1.55 25.59 6.82
C PRO A 174 0.88 24.25 7.12
N GLN A 175 1.65 23.16 7.13
CA GLN A 175 1.15 21.80 7.39
C GLN A 175 1.47 21.31 8.80
N LYS A 176 1.84 22.20 9.75
CA LYS A 176 2.16 21.84 11.15
C LYS A 176 1.07 20.94 11.75
N GLY A 177 1.51 19.83 12.37
CA GLY A 177 0.64 18.85 13.01
C GLY A 177 0.09 17.78 12.06
N LYS A 178 0.31 17.89 10.75
CA LYS A 178 -0.11 16.84 9.80
C LYS A 178 0.60 15.52 10.09
N GLN A 179 -0.16 14.44 10.08
CA GLN A 179 0.29 13.06 10.26
C GLN A 179 -0.37 12.18 9.20
N VAL A 180 0.40 11.62 8.27
CA VAL A 180 -0.13 10.78 7.19
C VAL A 180 -0.48 9.37 7.67
N LEU A 181 0.30 8.84 8.64
CA LEU A 181 0.16 7.49 9.19
C LEU A 181 -0.26 7.54 10.67
N ARG A 182 -1.22 8.43 10.99
CA ARG A 182 -1.70 8.63 12.37
C ARG A 182 -2.42 7.41 12.93
N GLU A 183 -3.32 6.83 12.13
CA GLU A 183 -4.17 5.71 12.55
C GLU A 183 -3.35 4.47 12.88
N GLU A 184 -2.30 4.21 12.11
CA GLU A 184 -1.35 3.11 12.32
C GLU A 184 -0.66 3.22 13.69
N THR A 185 -0.32 4.43 14.09
CA THR A 185 0.24 4.72 15.42
C THR A 185 -0.82 4.57 16.51
N GLU A 186 -1.95 5.26 16.38
CA GLU A 186 -2.98 5.33 17.43
C GLU A 186 -3.59 3.96 17.74
N LEU A 187 -3.96 3.18 16.71
CA LEU A 187 -4.54 1.85 16.92
C LEU A 187 -3.55 0.86 17.53
N ALA A 188 -2.27 0.95 17.15
CA ALA A 188 -1.24 0.10 17.75
C ALA A 188 -1.07 0.38 19.25
N PHE A 189 -1.03 1.66 19.66
CA PHE A 189 -0.98 2.02 21.08
C PHE A 189 -2.28 1.68 21.82
N GLN A 190 -3.44 1.84 21.20
CA GLN A 190 -4.71 1.40 21.80
C GLN A 190 -4.71 -0.10 22.10
N LEU A 191 -4.24 -0.92 21.16
CA LEU A 191 -4.06 -2.35 21.38
C LEU A 191 -3.05 -2.60 22.50
N LEU A 192 -1.86 -2.01 22.43
CA LEU A 192 -0.79 -2.19 23.43
C LEU A 192 -1.26 -1.85 24.83
N HIS A 193 -1.94 -0.71 25.01
CA HIS A 193 -2.43 -0.24 26.34
C HIS A 193 -3.63 -1.05 26.87
N SER A 194 -4.30 -1.83 26.02
CA SER A 194 -5.37 -2.73 26.44
C SER A 194 -4.85 -4.05 27.03
N LEU A 195 -3.57 -4.35 26.85
CA LEU A 195 -2.94 -5.60 27.27
C LEU A 195 -2.65 -5.60 28.79
N THR A 196 -2.86 -6.73 29.43
CA THR A 196 -2.46 -6.92 30.83
C THR A 196 -0.92 -6.94 30.97
N PRO A 197 -0.34 -6.74 32.17
CA PRO A 197 1.11 -6.82 32.36
C PRO A 197 1.73 -8.13 31.86
N GLN A 198 1.05 -9.26 32.03
CA GLN A 198 1.51 -10.57 31.55
C GLN A 198 1.47 -10.64 30.00
N GLN A 199 0.38 -10.16 29.39
CA GLN A 199 0.27 -10.10 27.91
C GLN A 199 1.33 -9.15 27.33
N LEU A 200 1.59 -8.00 27.97
CA LEU A 200 2.66 -7.07 27.55
C LEU A 200 4.04 -7.74 27.58
N GLN A 201 4.33 -8.58 28.57
CA GLN A 201 5.57 -9.31 28.63
C GLN A 201 5.70 -10.28 27.46
N THR A 202 4.63 -11.03 27.14
CA THR A 202 4.59 -11.95 25.98
C THR A 202 4.72 -11.20 24.64
N THR A 203 4.24 -9.97 24.57
CA THR A 203 4.26 -9.15 23.34
C THR A 203 5.67 -8.64 22.99
N GLN A 204 6.57 -8.52 23.99
CA GLN A 204 7.89 -7.93 23.79
C GLN A 204 8.76 -8.79 22.86
N SER A 205 9.40 -8.12 21.89
CA SER A 205 10.45 -8.73 21.07
C SER A 205 11.69 -9.03 21.90
N THR A 206 12.20 -10.23 21.79
CA THR A 206 13.45 -10.64 22.44
C THR A 206 14.70 -10.14 21.70
N ALA A 207 14.54 -9.71 20.44
CA ALA A 207 15.64 -9.12 19.63
C ALA A 207 15.89 -7.64 19.90
N GLY A 208 15.00 -7.00 20.68
CA GLY A 208 15.04 -5.55 20.88
C GLY A 208 14.43 -4.76 19.71
N LEU A 209 14.74 -3.47 19.68
CA LEU A 209 14.26 -2.54 18.65
C LEU A 209 15.09 -2.70 17.37
N PRO A 210 14.48 -3.02 16.19
CA PRO A 210 15.19 -2.97 14.92
C PRO A 210 15.43 -1.51 14.51
N GLY A 211 16.38 -1.29 13.61
CA GLY A 211 16.67 0.05 13.06
C GLY A 211 15.83 0.42 11.84
N ASP A 212 15.02 -0.50 11.35
CA ASP A 212 14.09 -0.38 10.22
C ASP A 212 13.14 -1.61 10.20
N ILE A 213 12.24 -1.67 9.22
CA ILE A 213 11.44 -2.88 8.96
C ILE A 213 12.36 -4.08 8.68
N ILE A 214 12.08 -5.23 9.32
CA ILE A 214 12.95 -6.43 9.26
C ILE A 214 12.96 -7.07 7.87
N THR A 215 11.80 -7.07 7.18
CA THR A 215 11.71 -7.64 5.83
C THR A 215 12.42 -6.80 4.77
N PHE A 216 12.79 -5.57 5.08
CA PHE A 216 13.55 -4.66 4.22
C PHE A 216 13.04 -4.69 2.76
N VAL A 217 13.91 -4.64 1.77
CA VAL A 217 13.57 -4.72 0.33
C VAL A 217 13.70 -6.16 -0.22
N SER A 218 13.62 -7.15 0.65
CA SER A 218 13.78 -8.54 0.23
C SER A 218 12.67 -8.98 -0.72
N ARG A 219 13.05 -9.72 -1.77
CA ARG A 219 12.09 -10.34 -2.70
C ARG A 219 11.12 -11.25 -1.95
N LYS A 220 11.64 -12.11 -1.06
CA LYS A 220 10.84 -12.99 -0.20
C LYS A 220 10.75 -12.41 1.21
N ALA A 221 9.54 -12.18 1.68
CA ALA A 221 9.32 -11.80 3.06
C ALA A 221 9.38 -13.03 3.97
N GLU A 222 10.36 -13.05 4.86
CA GLU A 222 10.52 -14.15 5.81
C GLU A 222 11.02 -13.61 7.14
N ILE A 223 10.31 -13.94 8.23
CA ILE A 223 10.75 -13.65 9.58
C ILE A 223 10.66 -14.98 10.36
N GLN A 224 11.82 -15.58 10.61
CA GLN A 224 11.95 -16.89 11.26
C GLN A 224 11.39 -16.88 12.69
N ARG A 225 11.55 -15.76 13.40
CA ARG A 225 11.19 -15.65 14.81
C ARG A 225 9.70 -15.45 14.96
N LYS A 226 9.02 -16.46 15.50
CA LYS A 226 7.59 -16.42 15.85
C LYS A 226 7.45 -16.04 17.33
N GLU A 227 7.47 -14.75 17.63
CA GLU A 227 7.31 -14.17 18.97
C GLU A 227 6.11 -13.21 19.01
N GLY A 228 5.72 -12.78 20.20
CA GLY A 228 4.58 -11.90 20.40
C GLY A 228 3.35 -12.63 20.94
N ILE A 229 2.32 -11.87 21.28
CA ILE A 229 1.06 -12.42 21.77
C ILE A 229 0.20 -12.96 20.61
N ASP A 230 -0.31 -14.20 20.77
CA ASP A 230 -1.24 -14.80 19.82
C ASP A 230 -2.63 -14.15 19.91
N TYR A 231 -3.34 -14.08 18.77
CA TYR A 231 -4.73 -13.65 18.71
C TYR A 231 -5.62 -14.43 19.69
N ALA A 232 -5.45 -15.75 19.78
CA ALA A 232 -6.22 -16.60 20.70
C ALA A 232 -6.02 -16.26 22.18
N SER A 233 -4.89 -15.66 22.55
CA SER A 233 -4.57 -15.25 23.92
C SER A 233 -5.11 -13.85 24.29
N MET A 234 -5.80 -13.20 23.36
CA MET A 234 -6.42 -11.89 23.53
C MET A 234 -7.89 -12.03 23.95
N THR A 235 -8.40 -11.08 24.76
CA THR A 235 -9.82 -10.95 25.02
C THR A 235 -10.58 -10.51 23.76
N PRO A 236 -11.91 -10.72 23.66
CA PRO A 236 -12.69 -10.27 22.50
C PRO A 236 -12.52 -8.78 22.16
N LYS A 237 -12.38 -7.92 23.16
CA LYS A 237 -12.11 -6.48 22.95
C LYS A 237 -10.72 -6.22 22.36
N GLN A 238 -9.72 -6.95 22.82
CA GLN A 238 -8.34 -6.87 22.28
C GLN A 238 -8.27 -7.43 20.86
N GLN A 239 -8.96 -8.55 20.58
CA GLN A 239 -9.09 -9.12 19.25
C GLN A 239 -9.71 -8.13 18.26
N ALA A 240 -10.75 -7.41 18.69
CA ALA A 240 -11.36 -6.36 17.86
C ALA A 240 -10.38 -5.22 17.54
N LEU A 241 -9.60 -4.74 18.54
CA LEU A 241 -8.56 -3.73 18.34
C LEU A 241 -7.46 -4.24 17.39
N PHE A 242 -7.04 -5.49 17.55
CA PHE A 242 -6.03 -6.10 16.71
C PHE A 242 -6.51 -6.22 15.25
N MET A 243 -7.75 -6.67 15.03
CA MET A 243 -8.35 -6.71 13.69
C MET A 243 -8.51 -5.32 13.09
N ASN A 244 -8.90 -4.31 13.87
CA ASN A 244 -8.95 -2.93 13.39
C ASN A 244 -7.58 -2.44 12.92
N LEU A 245 -6.51 -2.76 13.66
CA LEU A 245 -5.13 -2.44 13.26
C LEU A 245 -4.75 -3.13 11.93
N ILE A 246 -5.10 -4.40 11.73
CA ILE A 246 -4.86 -5.11 10.47
C ILE A 246 -5.65 -4.46 9.32
N GLN A 247 -6.91 -4.14 9.58
CA GLN A 247 -7.82 -3.62 8.57
C GLN A 247 -7.39 -2.28 7.99
N ILE A 248 -6.76 -1.37 8.76
CA ILE A 248 -6.28 -0.09 8.20
C ILE A 248 -5.18 -0.29 7.15
N TYR A 249 -4.43 -1.38 7.20
CA TYR A 249 -3.46 -1.74 6.17
C TYR A 249 -4.12 -2.38 4.96
N ILE A 250 -5.03 -3.32 5.17
CA ILE A 250 -5.72 -4.06 4.11
C ILE A 250 -6.70 -3.13 3.36
N HIS A 251 -7.41 -2.26 4.06
CA HIS A 251 -8.34 -1.31 3.45
C HIS A 251 -7.66 -0.13 2.72
N ARG A 252 -6.34 -0.12 2.59
CA ARG A 252 -5.64 0.76 1.63
C ARG A 252 -5.98 0.43 0.17
N TYR A 253 -6.38 -0.81 -0.10
CA TYR A 253 -6.72 -1.33 -1.42
C TYR A 253 -8.22 -1.23 -1.73
N THR A 254 -8.60 -1.52 -2.98
CA THR A 254 -10.03 -1.58 -3.38
C THR A 254 -10.80 -2.54 -2.49
N LYS A 255 -12.09 -2.27 -2.29
CA LYS A 255 -12.96 -3.09 -1.43
C LYS A 255 -12.94 -4.57 -1.82
N ALA A 256 -12.95 -4.87 -3.13
CA ALA A 256 -12.93 -6.25 -3.62
C ALA A 256 -11.63 -6.98 -3.23
N PHE A 257 -10.46 -6.35 -3.45
CA PHE A 257 -9.18 -6.95 -3.12
C PHE A 257 -8.96 -7.03 -1.60
N ALA A 258 -9.36 -6.02 -0.85
CA ALA A 258 -9.32 -6.05 0.62
C ALA A 258 -10.16 -7.21 1.20
N ALA A 259 -11.34 -7.48 0.63
CA ALA A 259 -12.18 -8.61 1.03
C ALA A 259 -11.49 -9.97 0.75
N THR A 260 -10.77 -10.10 -0.38
CA THR A 260 -9.97 -11.30 -0.67
C THR A 260 -8.89 -11.51 0.39
N MET A 261 -8.10 -10.48 0.70
CA MET A 261 -7.05 -10.57 1.72
C MET A 261 -7.60 -10.94 3.11
N LEU A 262 -8.73 -10.35 3.52
CA LEU A 262 -9.38 -10.69 4.80
C LEU A 262 -9.87 -12.14 4.83
N ASN A 263 -10.52 -12.61 3.76
CA ASN A 263 -10.98 -14.00 3.65
C ASN A 263 -9.81 -15.00 3.70
N GLU A 264 -8.67 -14.67 3.10
CA GLU A 264 -7.47 -15.51 3.20
C GLU A 264 -6.89 -15.57 4.62
N LEU A 265 -6.91 -14.46 5.36
CA LEU A 265 -6.53 -14.44 6.78
C LEU A 265 -7.46 -15.30 7.62
N GLU A 266 -8.77 -15.19 7.43
CA GLU A 266 -9.78 -15.99 8.14
C GLU A 266 -9.63 -17.49 7.82
N THR A 267 -9.44 -17.83 6.56
CA THR A 267 -9.24 -19.20 6.10
C THR A 267 -7.96 -19.82 6.65
N ALA A 268 -6.88 -19.03 6.75
CA ALA A 268 -5.62 -19.47 7.32
C ALA A 268 -5.66 -19.60 8.86
N GLY A 269 -6.73 -19.10 9.48
CA GLY A 269 -6.99 -19.14 10.92
C GLY A 269 -6.41 -17.96 11.68
N LEU A 270 -7.29 -17.09 12.17
CA LEU A 270 -6.93 -15.89 12.93
C LEU A 270 -6.09 -16.19 14.18
N ASN A 271 -6.28 -17.36 14.79
CA ASN A 271 -5.52 -17.80 15.96
C ASN A 271 -4.01 -17.92 15.69
N ASN A 272 -3.59 -17.98 14.44
CA ASN A 272 -2.18 -18.02 14.02
C ASN A 272 -1.56 -16.62 13.86
N LEU A 273 -2.34 -15.57 14.05
CA LEU A 273 -1.84 -14.17 14.03
C LEU A 273 -1.17 -13.83 15.35
N ARG A 274 -0.05 -13.11 15.27
CA ARG A 274 0.74 -12.64 16.40
C ARG A 274 0.97 -11.14 16.33
N PHE A 275 0.97 -10.50 17.50
CA PHE A 275 1.36 -9.11 17.67
C PHE A 275 2.63 -9.02 18.50
N THR A 276 3.68 -8.43 17.93
CA THR A 276 4.99 -8.24 18.57
C THR A 276 5.26 -6.75 18.70
N TRP A 277 5.90 -6.36 19.82
CA TRP A 277 6.27 -4.97 20.10
C TRP A 277 7.72 -4.88 20.56
N ALA A 278 8.41 -3.79 20.21
CA ALA A 278 9.71 -3.42 20.73
C ALA A 278 9.79 -1.90 20.97
N GLY A 279 10.55 -1.49 21.97
CA GLY A 279 10.80 -0.06 22.26
C GLY A 279 9.77 0.56 23.20
N ALA A 280 9.52 1.86 23.02
CA ALA A 280 8.70 2.68 23.89
C ALA A 280 7.25 2.21 23.97
N LYS A 281 6.67 2.23 25.16
CA LYS A 281 5.27 1.86 25.43
C LYS A 281 4.34 3.06 25.55
N GLN A 282 4.86 4.26 25.37
CA GLN A 282 4.14 5.54 25.39
C GLN A 282 4.53 6.35 24.14
N GLN A 283 3.64 7.22 23.69
CA GLN A 283 3.91 8.17 22.61
C GLN A 283 4.66 9.40 23.17
N ASP A 284 5.87 9.19 23.64
CA ASP A 284 6.71 10.18 24.30
C ASP A 284 7.92 10.64 23.46
N GLY A 285 7.86 10.43 22.14
CA GLY A 285 8.93 10.79 21.23
C GLY A 285 10.10 9.81 21.23
N LYS A 286 9.94 8.63 21.82
CA LYS A 286 10.94 7.57 21.80
C LYS A 286 10.58 6.51 20.74
N PRO A 287 11.61 5.82 20.20
CA PRO A 287 11.41 4.86 19.13
C PRO A 287 10.67 3.60 19.59
N TYR A 288 9.86 3.07 18.69
CA TYR A 288 9.16 1.80 18.84
C TYR A 288 8.97 1.12 17.48
N TYR A 289 8.72 -0.16 17.55
CA TYR A 289 8.44 -1.03 16.41
C TYR A 289 7.31 -1.97 16.77
N TYR A 290 6.43 -2.26 15.82
CA TYR A 290 5.53 -3.40 15.96
C TYR A 290 5.46 -4.23 14.68
N ARG A 291 5.10 -5.50 14.87
CA ARG A 291 4.88 -6.46 13.80
C ARG A 291 3.61 -7.24 14.04
N ILE A 292 2.88 -7.45 12.95
CA ILE A 292 1.80 -8.43 12.86
C ILE A 292 2.31 -9.52 11.92
N GLN A 293 2.31 -10.76 12.39
CA GLN A 293 2.79 -11.90 11.63
C GLN A 293 1.77 -13.02 11.65
N GLY A 294 1.43 -13.55 10.49
CA GLY A 294 0.52 -14.67 10.31
C GLY A 294 0.95 -15.61 9.19
N PRO A 295 0.16 -16.63 8.88
CA PRO A 295 0.47 -17.58 7.81
C PRO A 295 0.48 -16.97 6.41
N THR A 296 -0.29 -15.90 6.18
CA THR A 296 -0.46 -15.27 4.87
C THR A 296 0.04 -13.82 4.82
N ILE A 297 0.34 -13.20 5.97
CA ILE A 297 0.65 -11.77 6.02
C ILE A 297 1.77 -11.46 7.00
N ILE A 298 2.58 -10.46 6.63
CA ILE A 298 3.44 -9.71 7.55
C ILE A 298 3.11 -8.22 7.39
N ILE A 299 2.88 -7.55 8.51
CA ILE A 299 2.80 -6.10 8.60
C ILE A 299 3.86 -5.63 9.57
N GLU A 300 4.66 -4.63 9.17
CA GLU A 300 5.65 -4.03 10.03
C GLU A 300 5.47 -2.51 10.09
N PHE A 301 5.77 -1.96 11.24
CA PHE A 301 5.84 -0.54 11.51
C PHE A 301 7.09 -0.23 12.33
N ASP A 302 7.88 0.70 11.87
CA ASP A 302 9.09 1.18 12.56
C ASP A 302 9.09 2.72 12.60
N ASN A 303 9.49 3.31 13.73
CA ASN A 303 9.76 4.74 13.83
C ASN A 303 11.10 5.04 14.53
N SER A 304 12.06 4.14 14.39
CA SER A 304 13.33 4.24 15.12
C SER A 304 14.23 5.40 14.68
N GLN A 305 13.98 6.01 13.53
CA GLN A 305 14.81 7.06 12.95
C GLN A 305 14.36 8.48 13.33
N ASN A 306 15.25 9.46 13.19
CA ASN A 306 14.97 10.90 13.38
C ASN A 306 14.26 11.23 14.70
N ASN A 307 14.74 10.71 15.82
CA ASN A 307 14.14 10.91 17.15
C ASN A 307 12.66 10.49 17.18
N ALA A 308 12.34 9.31 16.61
CA ALA A 308 10.98 8.77 16.50
C ALA A 308 9.99 9.65 15.71
N ASN A 309 10.49 10.52 14.82
CA ASN A 309 9.65 11.31 13.90
C ASN A 309 9.79 10.88 12.44
N HIS A 310 10.02 9.57 12.22
CA HIS A 310 10.22 8.98 10.90
C HIS A 310 9.63 7.56 10.89
N ILE A 311 8.57 7.36 10.15
CA ILE A 311 7.83 6.10 10.11
C ILE A 311 8.10 5.34 8.82
N HIS A 312 8.33 4.04 8.94
CA HIS A 312 8.31 3.06 7.86
C HIS A 312 7.22 2.03 8.12
N THR A 313 6.36 1.76 7.15
CA THR A 313 5.37 0.67 7.23
C THR A 313 5.37 -0.17 5.98
N VAL A 314 5.20 -1.49 6.14
CA VAL A 314 5.08 -2.40 5.01
C VAL A 314 3.99 -3.44 5.24
N VAL A 315 3.30 -3.80 4.17
CA VAL A 315 2.42 -4.98 4.10
C VAL A 315 3.02 -5.94 3.10
N ARG A 316 3.15 -7.19 3.49
CA ARG A 316 3.63 -8.29 2.68
C ARG A 316 2.59 -9.41 2.68
N ASP A 317 2.23 -9.87 1.50
CA ASP A 317 1.44 -11.09 1.31
C ASP A 317 2.40 -12.25 1.07
N LEU A 318 2.45 -13.21 1.99
CA LEU A 318 3.42 -14.30 1.95
C LEU A 318 3.18 -15.31 0.80
N LYS A 319 2.00 -15.25 0.19
CA LYS A 319 1.62 -16.10 -0.95
C LYS A 319 1.68 -15.34 -2.28
N HIS A 320 1.25 -14.07 -2.27
CA HIS A 320 0.97 -13.32 -3.49
C HIS A 320 1.81 -12.05 -3.67
N ASP A 321 2.87 -11.84 -2.88
CA ASP A 321 3.81 -10.74 -3.12
C ASP A 321 4.25 -10.73 -4.60
N PHE A 322 4.18 -9.58 -5.26
CA PHE A 322 4.43 -9.42 -6.70
C PHE A 322 3.51 -10.24 -7.61
N GLY A 323 2.41 -10.77 -7.12
CA GLY A 323 1.51 -11.67 -7.86
C GLY A 323 1.81 -13.16 -7.67
N GLY A 324 2.76 -13.51 -6.79
CA GLY A 324 3.15 -14.89 -6.49
C GLY A 324 4.02 -15.55 -7.57
N ASP A 325 4.66 -16.64 -7.21
CA ASP A 325 5.45 -17.44 -8.17
C ASP A 325 4.54 -18.24 -9.10
N GLU A 326 3.34 -18.65 -8.65
CA GLU A 326 2.33 -19.35 -9.45
C GLU A 326 1.92 -18.55 -10.70
N LEU A 327 1.85 -17.22 -10.57
CA LEU A 327 1.60 -16.32 -11.68
C LEU A 327 2.72 -16.32 -12.72
N LEU A 328 3.97 -16.35 -12.25
CA LEU A 328 5.12 -16.43 -13.12
C LEU A 328 5.16 -17.78 -13.86
N GLU A 329 4.81 -18.88 -13.18
CA GLU A 329 4.71 -20.20 -13.77
C GLU A 329 3.58 -20.29 -14.80
N HIS A 330 2.40 -19.74 -14.49
CA HIS A 330 1.30 -19.64 -15.44
C HIS A 330 1.70 -18.81 -16.67
N TYR A 331 2.33 -17.66 -16.46
CA TYR A 331 2.82 -16.83 -17.57
C TYR A 331 3.81 -17.59 -18.47
N ARG A 332 4.78 -18.28 -17.87
CA ARG A 332 5.76 -19.08 -18.62
C ARG A 332 5.11 -20.20 -19.41
N ARG A 333 4.15 -20.89 -18.82
CA ARG A 333 3.43 -22.00 -19.46
C ARG A 333 2.57 -21.55 -20.64
N ASP A 334 1.84 -20.45 -20.50
CA ASP A 334 0.77 -20.07 -21.41
C ASP A 334 1.20 -19.01 -22.45
N HIS A 335 2.28 -18.25 -22.16
CA HIS A 335 2.68 -17.08 -22.95
C HIS A 335 4.15 -17.06 -23.40
N VAL A 336 4.98 -17.97 -22.93
CA VAL A 336 6.38 -18.10 -23.34
C VAL A 336 6.56 -19.49 -23.95
N LYS A 337 6.44 -19.57 -25.29
CA LYS A 337 6.79 -20.78 -26.09
C LYS A 337 8.17 -20.64 -26.67
#